data_fd6a8f5de876730aebd1687c5ada3707
#
_entry.id   fd6a8f5de876730aebd1687c5ada3707
#
_cell.length_a   1.000
_cell.length_b   1.000
_cell.length_c   1.000
_cell.angle_alpha   90.00
_cell.angle_beta   90.00
_cell.angle_gamma   90.00
#
_symmetry.space_group_name_H-M   'P 1'
#
loop_
_entity.id
_entity.type
_entity.pdbx_description
1 polymer ?
#
loop_
_entity_poly.entity_id
_entity_poly.type
_entity_poly.pdbx_seq_one_letter_code
_entity_poly.pdbx_strand_id
1 'polypeptide(L)'
;MGLTEDEKLWIESTNKALNDKLEKSLYEQFSERFDNMRKEVDDLKQENQDIKQENKTLRQRLIENDIRVDNLEQYGRRMNLRIEGLPWREGETVDDLQKKIIEEVGKQGVVLKPTDIVRLHRSSRAKEKDGVITKQAIMRLSNWKARERFLGFNKTARQHEKRTRAKKTVCRVNNDLTKRRLQLLTEARSQIDRHMSERFTKEDLEKGLADHDNVFAYSNINCELRMRIRGKVVTFNTLPELRLHIDEAFPAIAIVA
;
A
#
# COMPACT_ATOMS: atom_id res chain seq x y z
N MET A 1 20.99 91.83 -5.13
CA MET A 1 19.56 92.15 -4.88
C MET A 1 18.94 90.95 -4.20
N GLY A 2 18.45 91.10 -2.98
CA GLY A 2 17.70 90.06 -2.30
C GLY A 2 16.26 90.10 -2.69
N LEU A 3 15.56 88.96 -2.65
CA LEU A 3 14.13 88.83 -2.87
C LEU A 3 13.34 89.73 -1.88
N THR A 4 12.31 90.38 -2.36
CA THR A 4 11.41 91.14 -1.50
C THR A 4 10.55 90.19 -0.65
N GLU A 5 9.99 90.66 0.50
CA GLU A 5 9.16 89.86 1.37
C GLU A 5 7.92 89.28 0.64
N ASP A 6 7.35 90.05 -0.25
CA ASP A 6 6.17 89.64 -1.07
C ASP A 6 6.55 88.49 -2.05
N GLU A 7 7.77 88.52 -2.65
CA GLU A 7 8.25 87.49 -3.51
C GLU A 7 8.50 86.23 -2.74
N LYS A 8 9.04 86.23 -1.51
CA LYS A 8 9.24 85.09 -0.65
C LYS A 8 7.89 84.50 -0.27
N LEU A 9 6.95 85.27 0.15
CA LEU A 9 5.57 84.79 0.49
C LEU A 9 4.86 84.15 -0.73
N TRP A 10 5.05 84.69 -1.90
CA TRP A 10 4.50 84.12 -3.13
C TRP A 10 5.15 82.80 -3.46
N ILE A 11 6.52 82.62 -3.33
CA ILE A 11 7.23 81.40 -3.54
C ILE A 11 6.81 80.33 -2.54
N GLU A 12 6.68 80.66 -1.24
CA GLU A 12 6.18 79.76 -0.22
C GLU A 12 4.76 79.28 -0.49
N SER A 13 3.85 80.14 -0.84
CA SER A 13 2.45 79.81 -1.14
C SER A 13 2.34 78.89 -2.37
N THR A 14 3.17 79.18 -3.40
CA THR A 14 3.18 78.39 -4.65
C THR A 14 3.79 77.04 -4.41
N ASN A 15 4.89 76.92 -3.65
CA ASN A 15 5.51 75.64 -3.28
C ASN A 15 4.54 74.79 -2.41
N LYS A 16 3.85 75.39 -1.48
CA LYS A 16 2.82 74.70 -0.68
C LYS A 16 1.70 74.17 -1.56
N ALA A 17 1.16 74.95 -2.45
CA ALA A 17 0.10 74.51 -3.37
C ALA A 17 0.58 73.40 -4.33
N LEU A 18 1.84 73.46 -4.75
CA LEU A 18 2.47 72.37 -5.58
C LEU A 18 2.63 71.10 -4.80
N ASN A 19 3.13 71.20 -3.57
CA ASN A 19 3.28 70.03 -2.69
C ASN A 19 1.94 69.37 -2.38
N ASP A 20 0.92 70.13 -2.04
CA ASP A 20 -0.44 69.62 -1.79
C ASP A 20 -1.01 68.91 -3.01
N LYS A 21 -0.79 69.43 -4.22
CA LYS A 21 -1.17 68.76 -5.47
C LYS A 21 -0.39 67.48 -5.72
N LEU A 22 0.92 67.45 -5.44
CA LEU A 22 1.78 66.29 -5.58
C LEU A 22 1.40 65.19 -4.60
N GLU A 23 1.16 65.53 -3.33
CA GLU A 23 0.71 64.58 -2.31
C GLU A 23 -0.63 63.95 -2.69
N LYS A 24 -1.58 64.76 -3.14
CA LYS A 24 -2.90 64.28 -3.57
C LYS A 24 -2.79 63.33 -4.75
N SER A 25 -2.00 63.68 -5.78
CA SER A 25 -1.79 62.84 -6.96
C SER A 25 -1.08 61.54 -6.62
N LEU A 26 -0.07 61.57 -5.76
CA LEU A 26 0.62 60.37 -5.26
C LEU A 26 -0.33 59.48 -4.47
N TYR A 27 -1.13 60.05 -3.58
CA TYR A 27 -2.10 59.29 -2.78
C TYR A 27 -3.14 58.59 -3.68
N GLU A 28 -3.67 59.29 -4.67
CA GLU A 28 -4.61 58.70 -5.65
C GLU A 28 -3.97 57.55 -6.42
N GLN A 29 -2.73 57.70 -6.93
CA GLN A 29 -2.01 56.66 -7.64
C GLN A 29 -1.68 55.44 -6.76
N PHE A 30 -1.29 55.66 -5.51
CA PHE A 30 -1.04 54.58 -4.57
C PHE A 30 -2.33 53.84 -4.21
N SER A 31 -3.43 54.57 -3.95
CA SER A 31 -4.73 53.99 -3.65
C SER A 31 -5.17 53.05 -4.79
N GLU A 32 -5.13 53.55 -6.03
CA GLU A 32 -5.49 52.76 -7.22
C GLU A 32 -4.62 51.50 -7.36
N ARG A 33 -3.30 51.61 -7.14
CA ARG A 33 -2.41 50.46 -7.18
C ARG A 33 -2.69 49.46 -6.06
N PHE A 34 -2.98 49.91 -4.86
CA PHE A 34 -3.34 49.05 -3.75
C PHE A 34 -4.66 48.31 -4.01
N ASP A 35 -5.64 48.98 -4.56
CA ASP A 35 -6.94 48.38 -4.90
C ASP A 35 -6.76 47.30 -6.00
N ASN A 36 -5.95 47.59 -7.01
CA ASN A 36 -5.64 46.64 -8.06
C ASN A 36 -4.87 45.42 -7.52
N MET A 37 -3.83 45.60 -6.68
CA MET A 37 -3.12 44.52 -6.04
C MET A 37 -4.02 43.68 -5.12
N ARG A 38 -4.92 44.32 -4.38
CA ARG A 38 -5.88 43.64 -3.51
C ARG A 38 -6.79 42.72 -4.32
N LYS A 39 -7.30 43.23 -5.44
CA LYS A 39 -8.13 42.44 -6.36
C LYS A 39 -7.36 41.26 -6.93
N GLU A 40 -6.14 41.48 -7.41
CA GLU A 40 -5.29 40.42 -7.92
C GLU A 40 -4.98 39.30 -6.85
N VAL A 41 -4.73 39.74 -5.62
CA VAL A 41 -4.55 38.82 -4.48
C VAL A 41 -5.80 37.98 -4.21
N ASP A 42 -6.97 38.57 -4.28
CA ASP A 42 -8.23 37.86 -4.04
C ASP A 42 -8.56 36.92 -5.21
N ASP A 43 -8.30 37.31 -6.45
CA ASP A 43 -8.41 36.43 -7.62
C ASP A 43 -7.45 35.23 -7.52
N LEU A 44 -6.18 35.47 -7.15
CA LEU A 44 -5.19 34.39 -6.92
C LEU A 44 -5.57 33.45 -5.76
N LYS A 45 -6.19 33.95 -4.70
CA LYS A 45 -6.69 33.12 -3.61
C LYS A 45 -7.80 32.18 -4.09
N GLN A 46 -8.73 32.72 -4.91
CA GLN A 46 -9.82 31.92 -5.47
C GLN A 46 -9.27 30.83 -6.40
N GLU A 47 -8.38 31.17 -7.32
CA GLU A 47 -7.73 30.20 -8.20
C GLU A 47 -6.99 29.10 -7.41
N ASN A 48 -6.30 29.48 -6.32
CA ASN A 48 -5.61 28.53 -5.45
C ASN A 48 -6.58 27.56 -4.76
N GLN A 49 -7.78 28.04 -4.38
CA GLN A 49 -8.82 27.18 -3.82
C GLN A 49 -9.36 26.20 -4.85
N ASP A 50 -9.61 26.68 -6.06
CA ASP A 50 -10.11 25.86 -7.18
C ASP A 50 -9.11 24.76 -7.57
N ILE A 51 -7.82 25.13 -7.72
CA ILE A 51 -6.73 24.18 -7.96
C ILE A 51 -6.62 23.15 -6.84
N LYS A 52 -6.75 23.53 -5.57
CA LYS A 52 -6.73 22.60 -4.45
C LYS A 52 -7.90 21.61 -4.51
N GLN A 53 -9.07 22.06 -4.87
CA GLN A 53 -10.25 21.21 -5.00
C GLN A 53 -10.13 20.27 -6.20
N GLU A 54 -9.63 20.74 -7.33
CA GLU A 54 -9.34 19.92 -8.51
C GLU A 54 -8.29 18.85 -8.19
N ASN A 55 -7.19 19.23 -7.55
CA ASN A 55 -6.15 18.30 -7.11
C ASN A 55 -6.70 17.19 -6.20
N LYS A 56 -7.62 17.54 -5.28
CA LYS A 56 -8.29 16.56 -4.42
C LYS A 56 -9.11 15.56 -5.24
N THR A 57 -9.87 16.06 -6.19
CA THR A 57 -10.71 15.25 -7.09
C THR A 57 -9.85 14.35 -7.99
N LEU A 58 -8.77 14.87 -8.56
CA LEU A 58 -7.85 14.11 -9.40
C LEU A 58 -7.15 12.99 -8.61
N ARG A 59 -6.73 13.26 -7.38
CA ARG A 59 -6.15 12.24 -6.49
C ARG A 59 -7.14 11.12 -6.18
N GLN A 60 -8.41 11.46 -5.95
CA GLN A 60 -9.44 10.45 -5.71
C GLN A 60 -9.65 9.56 -6.94
N ARG A 61 -9.79 10.16 -8.13
CA ARG A 61 -9.92 9.41 -9.39
C ARG A 61 -8.70 8.53 -9.68
N LEU A 62 -7.50 9.00 -9.35
CA LEU A 62 -6.28 8.21 -9.50
C LEU A 62 -6.32 6.97 -8.62
N ILE A 63 -6.70 7.09 -7.35
CA ILE A 63 -6.84 5.96 -6.43
C ILE A 63 -7.86 4.94 -6.96
N GLU A 64 -9.01 5.41 -7.43
CA GLU A 64 -10.06 4.54 -8.00
C GLU A 64 -9.58 3.80 -9.24
N ASN A 65 -8.87 4.48 -10.14
CA ASN A 65 -8.27 3.87 -11.32
C ASN A 65 -7.20 2.83 -10.96
N ASP A 66 -6.35 3.13 -10.00
CA ASP A 66 -5.33 2.20 -9.52
C ASP A 66 -5.95 0.92 -8.94
N ILE A 67 -7.04 1.04 -8.18
CA ILE A 67 -7.80 -0.11 -7.67
C ILE A 67 -8.39 -0.91 -8.83
N ARG A 68 -8.95 -0.23 -9.83
CA ARG A 68 -9.55 -0.87 -11.00
C ARG A 68 -8.51 -1.64 -11.82
N VAL A 69 -7.37 -1.03 -12.07
CA VAL A 69 -6.24 -1.67 -12.79
C VAL A 69 -5.72 -2.88 -12.01
N ASP A 70 -5.52 -2.73 -10.69
CA ASP A 70 -5.11 -3.85 -9.85
C ASP A 70 -6.12 -5.02 -9.86
N ASN A 71 -7.41 -4.72 -9.83
CA ASN A 71 -8.45 -5.74 -9.92
C ASN A 71 -8.42 -6.49 -11.26
N LEU A 72 -8.22 -5.78 -12.37
CA LEU A 72 -8.10 -6.39 -13.70
C LEU A 72 -6.82 -7.26 -13.80
N GLU A 73 -5.70 -6.78 -13.31
CA GLU A 73 -4.46 -7.54 -13.26
C GLU A 73 -4.62 -8.80 -12.39
N GLN A 74 -5.21 -8.67 -11.21
CA GLN A 74 -5.44 -9.81 -10.32
C GLN A 74 -6.43 -10.81 -10.92
N TYR A 75 -7.44 -10.35 -11.64
CA TYR A 75 -8.36 -11.25 -12.36
C TYR A 75 -7.62 -12.11 -13.39
N GLY A 76 -6.66 -11.54 -14.14
CA GLY A 76 -5.79 -12.29 -15.03
C GLY A 76 -4.93 -13.34 -14.32
N ARG A 77 -4.54 -13.06 -13.09
CA ARG A 77 -3.69 -13.95 -12.25
C ARG A 77 -4.49 -14.91 -11.38
N ARG A 78 -5.81 -14.84 -11.34
CA ARG A 78 -6.66 -15.61 -10.41
C ARG A 78 -6.44 -17.12 -10.46
N MET A 79 -6.00 -17.65 -11.62
CA MET A 79 -5.71 -19.07 -11.79
C MET A 79 -4.27 -19.45 -11.50
N ASN A 80 -3.42 -18.47 -11.23
CA ASN A 80 -2.02 -18.68 -10.91
C ASN A 80 -1.84 -18.93 -9.42
N LEU A 81 -0.91 -19.80 -9.12
CA LEU A 81 -0.41 -20.05 -7.77
C LEU A 81 1.11 -19.93 -7.75
N ARG A 82 1.63 -19.49 -6.64
CA ARG A 82 3.07 -19.36 -6.39
C ARG A 82 3.52 -20.42 -5.41
N ILE A 83 4.51 -21.18 -5.80
CA ILE A 83 5.08 -22.27 -5.01
C ILE A 83 6.48 -21.85 -4.57
N GLU A 84 6.73 -21.86 -3.27
CA GLU A 84 7.98 -21.46 -2.64
C GLU A 84 8.64 -22.65 -1.96
N GLY A 85 9.97 -22.63 -1.83
CA GLY A 85 10.74 -23.62 -1.08
C GLY A 85 11.18 -24.84 -1.89
N LEU A 86 10.77 -24.99 -3.14
CA LEU A 86 11.23 -26.13 -3.96
C LEU A 86 12.69 -25.96 -4.39
N PRO A 87 13.57 -26.93 -4.12
CA PRO A 87 14.96 -26.91 -4.57
C PRO A 87 15.04 -26.74 -6.10
N TRP A 88 15.99 -25.93 -6.53
CA TRP A 88 16.29 -25.72 -7.94
C TRP A 88 17.64 -26.33 -8.29
N ARG A 89 17.75 -26.87 -9.50
CA ARG A 89 19.00 -27.37 -10.09
C ARG A 89 19.20 -26.75 -11.46
N GLU A 90 20.44 -26.51 -11.81
CA GLU A 90 20.78 -26.06 -13.15
C GLU A 90 20.40 -27.16 -14.17
N GLY A 91 19.87 -26.74 -15.33
CA GLY A 91 19.36 -27.66 -16.34
C GLY A 91 17.98 -28.27 -16.04
N GLU A 92 17.30 -27.90 -14.93
CA GLU A 92 15.95 -28.41 -14.62
C GLU A 92 14.96 -28.01 -15.75
N THR A 93 14.32 -29.02 -16.35
CA THR A 93 13.28 -28.81 -17.36
C THR A 93 11.92 -28.48 -16.72
N VAL A 94 10.97 -28.01 -17.51
CA VAL A 94 9.58 -27.77 -17.05
C VAL A 94 8.92 -29.08 -16.60
N ASP A 95 9.21 -30.18 -17.31
CA ASP A 95 8.66 -31.52 -16.99
C ASP A 95 9.21 -32.04 -15.67
N ASP A 96 10.51 -31.83 -15.37
CA ASP A 96 11.11 -32.19 -14.09
C ASP A 96 10.49 -31.42 -12.95
N LEU A 97 10.29 -30.11 -13.16
CA LEU A 97 9.61 -29.25 -12.20
C LEU A 97 8.17 -29.70 -11.95
N GLN A 98 7.44 -30.05 -13.01
CA GLN A 98 6.07 -30.55 -12.93
C GLN A 98 5.98 -31.85 -12.13
N LYS A 99 6.83 -32.83 -12.46
CA LYS A 99 6.94 -34.10 -11.71
C LYS A 99 7.23 -33.87 -10.24
N LYS A 100 8.23 -33.04 -9.95
CA LYS A 100 8.63 -32.67 -8.58
C LYS A 100 7.48 -32.06 -7.78
N ILE A 101 6.69 -31.13 -8.38
CA ILE A 101 5.53 -30.53 -7.73
C ILE A 101 4.47 -31.58 -7.45
N ILE A 102 4.12 -32.39 -8.44
CA ILE A 102 3.08 -33.42 -8.31
C ILE A 102 3.47 -34.42 -7.21
N GLU A 103 4.73 -34.86 -7.17
CA GLU A 103 5.25 -35.78 -6.17
C GLU A 103 5.21 -35.16 -4.76
N GLU A 104 5.72 -33.95 -4.61
CA GLU A 104 5.77 -33.29 -3.31
C GLU A 104 4.37 -33.02 -2.73
N VAL A 105 3.42 -32.62 -3.58
CA VAL A 105 2.03 -32.41 -3.21
C VAL A 105 1.33 -33.73 -2.91
N GLY A 106 1.65 -34.78 -3.69
CA GLY A 106 1.12 -36.12 -3.49
C GLY A 106 1.50 -36.72 -2.13
N LYS A 107 2.72 -36.50 -1.63
CA LYS A 107 3.17 -36.89 -0.29
C LYS A 107 2.24 -36.36 0.83
N GLN A 108 1.54 -35.29 0.58
CA GLN A 108 0.62 -34.67 1.53
C GLN A 108 -0.86 -35.00 1.25
N GLY A 109 -1.11 -35.99 0.37
CA GLY A 109 -2.47 -36.44 0.05
C GLY A 109 -3.26 -35.55 -0.88
N VAL A 110 -2.61 -34.59 -1.55
CA VAL A 110 -3.28 -33.72 -2.54
C VAL A 110 -3.02 -34.25 -3.95
N VAL A 111 -4.08 -34.68 -4.64
CA VAL A 111 -3.99 -35.21 -6.00
C VAL A 111 -3.99 -34.05 -7.00
N LEU A 112 -2.89 -33.90 -7.74
CA LEU A 112 -2.73 -32.97 -8.86
C LEU A 112 -2.34 -33.79 -10.11
N LYS A 113 -3.13 -33.64 -11.18
CA LYS A 113 -2.86 -34.30 -12.46
C LYS A 113 -2.02 -33.38 -13.37
N PRO A 114 -1.17 -33.93 -14.26
CA PRO A 114 -0.47 -33.12 -15.26
C PRO A 114 -1.41 -32.23 -16.08
N THR A 115 -2.59 -32.74 -16.42
CA THR A 115 -3.64 -32.04 -17.18
C THR A 115 -4.29 -30.86 -16.41
N ASP A 116 -4.12 -30.81 -15.09
CA ASP A 116 -4.56 -29.67 -14.30
C ASP A 116 -3.64 -28.44 -14.44
N ILE A 117 -2.43 -28.64 -14.99
CA ILE A 117 -1.40 -27.59 -15.13
C ILE A 117 -1.39 -27.09 -16.58
N VAL A 118 -1.74 -25.80 -16.76
CA VAL A 118 -1.73 -25.17 -18.09
C VAL A 118 -0.37 -24.56 -18.40
N ARG A 119 0.27 -23.96 -17.39
CA ARG A 119 1.56 -23.31 -17.54
C ARG A 119 2.33 -23.40 -16.25
N LEU A 120 3.62 -23.66 -16.35
CA LEU A 120 4.54 -23.75 -15.23
C LEU A 120 5.89 -23.16 -15.62
N HIS A 121 6.47 -22.35 -14.75
CA HIS A 121 7.82 -21.82 -14.91
C HIS A 121 8.40 -21.39 -13.57
N ARG A 122 9.74 -21.36 -13.49
CA ARG A 122 10.46 -20.77 -12.36
C ARG A 122 10.57 -19.26 -12.51
N SER A 123 10.50 -18.53 -11.38
CA SER A 123 10.87 -17.13 -11.36
C SER A 123 12.39 -16.97 -11.43
N SER A 124 12.87 -15.81 -11.89
CA SER A 124 14.31 -15.54 -12.01
C SER A 124 15.01 -15.41 -10.64
N ARG A 125 14.30 -15.05 -9.58
CA ARG A 125 14.89 -14.78 -8.26
C ARG A 125 15.20 -16.08 -7.52
N ALA A 126 16.47 -16.34 -7.28
CA ALA A 126 16.95 -17.42 -6.44
C ALA A 126 17.04 -16.97 -4.97
N LYS A 127 16.83 -17.90 -4.05
CA LYS A 127 17.13 -17.75 -2.62
C LYS A 127 17.96 -18.95 -2.20
N GLU A 128 19.03 -18.70 -1.47
CA GLU A 128 19.85 -19.74 -0.86
C GLU A 128 19.57 -19.79 0.64
N LYS A 129 19.37 -20.98 1.15
CA LYS A 129 19.21 -21.23 2.58
C LYS A 129 19.78 -22.60 2.92
N ASP A 130 20.65 -22.67 3.91
CA ASP A 130 21.27 -23.91 4.38
C ASP A 130 21.95 -24.70 3.24
N GLY A 131 22.62 -24.01 2.29
CA GLY A 131 23.27 -24.61 1.12
C GLY A 131 22.31 -25.09 0.03
N VAL A 132 21.00 -24.85 0.19
CA VAL A 132 19.99 -25.25 -0.81
C VAL A 132 19.51 -24.02 -1.56
N ILE A 133 19.73 -24.02 -2.88
CA ILE A 133 19.20 -22.96 -3.76
C ILE A 133 17.75 -23.30 -4.10
N THR A 134 16.86 -22.34 -3.82
CA THR A 134 15.44 -22.44 -4.16
C THR A 134 15.02 -21.33 -5.09
N LYS A 135 14.16 -21.61 -6.06
CA LYS A 135 13.49 -20.60 -6.89
C LYS A 135 11.99 -20.79 -6.80
N GLN A 136 11.25 -19.70 -6.72
CA GLN A 136 9.79 -19.77 -6.76
C GLN A 136 9.33 -20.32 -8.10
N ALA A 137 8.27 -21.13 -8.09
CA ALA A 137 7.58 -21.54 -9.30
C ALA A 137 6.22 -20.83 -9.37
N ILE A 138 5.83 -20.41 -10.57
CA ILE A 138 4.51 -19.88 -10.88
C ILE A 138 3.81 -20.92 -11.72
N MET A 139 2.63 -21.35 -11.27
CA MET A 139 1.84 -22.40 -11.90
C MET A 139 0.43 -21.89 -12.18
N ARG A 140 -0.02 -22.00 -13.43
CA ARG A 140 -1.39 -21.72 -13.81
C ARG A 140 -2.17 -23.01 -13.91
N LEU A 141 -3.30 -23.06 -13.23
CA LEU A 141 -4.19 -24.22 -13.21
C LEU A 141 -5.32 -24.08 -14.25
N SER A 142 -5.80 -25.22 -14.74
CA SER A 142 -6.83 -25.29 -15.80
C SER A 142 -8.24 -25.00 -15.28
N ASN A 143 -8.51 -25.32 -14.01
CA ASN A 143 -9.84 -25.16 -13.44
C ASN A 143 -9.81 -24.75 -11.98
N TRP A 144 -10.93 -24.20 -11.51
CA TRP A 144 -11.06 -23.66 -10.16
C TRP A 144 -10.99 -24.75 -9.07
N LYS A 145 -11.55 -25.93 -9.33
CA LYS A 145 -11.54 -27.05 -8.38
C LYS A 145 -10.12 -27.56 -8.11
N ALA A 146 -9.29 -27.65 -9.16
CA ALA A 146 -7.87 -28.00 -9.01
C ALA A 146 -7.13 -26.96 -8.16
N ARG A 147 -7.41 -25.65 -8.41
CA ARG A 147 -6.83 -24.56 -7.66
C ARG A 147 -7.23 -24.60 -6.18
N GLU A 148 -8.49 -24.81 -5.89
CA GLU A 148 -8.99 -24.89 -4.50
C GLU A 148 -8.36 -26.03 -3.72
N ARG A 149 -8.31 -27.24 -4.33
CA ARG A 149 -7.61 -28.38 -3.75
C ARG A 149 -6.15 -28.09 -3.46
N PHE A 150 -5.47 -27.43 -4.40
CA PHE A 150 -4.05 -27.13 -4.27
C PHE A 150 -3.76 -26.03 -3.23
N LEU A 151 -4.61 -25.01 -3.11
CA LEU A 151 -4.51 -24.02 -2.04
C LEU A 151 -4.73 -24.63 -0.64
N GLY A 152 -5.53 -25.68 -0.55
CA GLY A 152 -5.71 -26.45 0.67
C GLY A 152 -4.44 -27.17 1.16
N PHE A 153 -3.44 -27.34 0.28
CA PHE A 153 -2.17 -28.03 0.58
C PHE A 153 -1.49 -27.52 1.86
N ASN A 154 -1.34 -26.20 2.03
CA ASN A 154 -0.70 -25.65 3.23
C ASN A 154 -1.39 -26.06 4.54
N LYS A 155 -2.72 -26.16 4.52
CA LYS A 155 -3.50 -26.58 5.69
C LYS A 155 -3.28 -28.07 5.97
N THR A 156 -3.33 -28.88 4.94
CA THR A 156 -3.09 -30.33 5.03
C THR A 156 -1.68 -30.64 5.49
N ALA A 157 -0.68 -29.94 4.91
CA ALA A 157 0.71 -30.07 5.29
C ALA A 157 0.97 -29.75 6.77
N ARG A 158 0.40 -28.63 7.26
CA ARG A 158 0.51 -28.26 8.69
C ARG A 158 -0.15 -29.29 9.61
N GLN A 159 -1.29 -29.85 9.22
CA GLN A 159 -1.96 -30.90 9.98
C GLN A 159 -1.12 -32.19 10.02
N HIS A 160 -0.51 -32.56 8.89
CA HIS A 160 0.36 -33.70 8.80
C HIS A 160 1.62 -33.52 9.66
N GLU A 161 2.28 -32.37 9.59
CA GLU A 161 3.44 -32.03 10.42
C GLU A 161 3.14 -32.13 11.93
N LYS A 162 1.97 -31.63 12.36
CA LYS A 162 1.53 -31.74 13.76
C LYS A 162 1.30 -33.17 14.19
N ARG A 163 0.77 -34.04 13.32
CA ARG A 163 0.48 -35.47 13.64
C ARG A 163 1.74 -36.33 13.67
N THR A 164 2.63 -36.11 12.70
CA THR A 164 3.78 -37.01 12.51
C THR A 164 5.05 -36.56 13.20
N ARG A 165 5.06 -35.29 13.75
CA ARG A 165 6.28 -34.62 14.21
C ARG A 165 7.41 -34.60 13.17
N ALA A 166 7.05 -34.81 11.89
CA ALA A 166 7.98 -34.86 10.79
C ALA A 166 8.60 -33.49 10.49
N LYS A 167 9.73 -33.47 9.78
CA LYS A 167 10.38 -32.28 9.30
C LYS A 167 9.39 -31.39 8.52
N LYS A 168 9.51 -30.07 8.72
CA LYS A 168 8.75 -29.03 8.06
C LYS A 168 8.64 -29.27 6.57
N THR A 169 7.43 -29.17 6.03
CA THR A 169 7.15 -29.30 4.60
C THR A 169 8.07 -28.38 3.79
N VAL A 170 8.68 -28.94 2.74
CA VAL A 170 9.69 -28.24 1.94
C VAL A 170 9.07 -27.07 1.15
N CYS A 171 7.82 -27.20 0.69
CA CYS A 171 7.21 -26.19 -0.15
C CYS A 171 5.96 -25.53 0.49
N ARG A 172 5.68 -24.31 0.05
CA ARG A 172 4.47 -23.54 0.41
C ARG A 172 3.76 -23.10 -0.86
N VAL A 173 2.44 -23.12 -0.83
CA VAL A 173 1.59 -22.68 -1.94
C VAL A 173 0.87 -21.41 -1.56
N ASN A 174 1.03 -20.36 -2.34
CA ASN A 174 0.42 -19.05 -2.11
C ASN A 174 -0.32 -18.56 -3.36
N ASN A 175 -1.24 -17.63 -3.18
CA ASN A 175 -1.81 -16.92 -4.30
C ASN A 175 -0.74 -16.12 -5.05
N ASP A 176 -0.86 -16.03 -6.37
CA ASP A 176 -0.05 -15.11 -7.18
C ASP A 176 -0.70 -13.72 -7.17
N LEU A 177 -0.35 -12.95 -6.14
CA LEU A 177 -0.86 -11.60 -5.95
C LEU A 177 -0.15 -10.61 -6.87
N THR A 178 -0.86 -9.54 -7.26
CA THR A 178 -0.24 -8.36 -7.89
C THR A 178 0.81 -7.77 -6.96
N LYS A 179 1.72 -6.97 -7.52
CA LYS A 179 2.75 -6.28 -6.74
C LYS A 179 2.13 -5.40 -5.64
N ARG A 180 1.06 -4.68 -5.99
CA ARG A 180 0.33 -3.81 -5.07
C ARG A 180 -0.27 -4.60 -3.90
N ARG A 181 -1.00 -5.69 -4.18
CA ARG A 181 -1.60 -6.54 -3.13
C ARG A 181 -0.56 -7.18 -2.24
N LEU A 182 0.56 -7.61 -2.82
CA LEU A 182 1.66 -8.18 -2.04
C LEU A 182 2.27 -7.15 -1.11
N GLN A 183 2.47 -5.91 -1.57
CA GLN A 183 2.96 -4.81 -0.73
C GLN A 183 1.99 -4.49 0.40
N LEU A 184 0.69 -4.36 0.12
CA LEU A 184 -0.34 -4.14 1.13
C LEU A 184 -0.39 -5.26 2.17
N LEU A 185 -0.30 -6.51 1.74
CA LEU A 185 -0.30 -7.66 2.65
C LEU A 185 0.96 -7.71 3.53
N THR A 186 2.12 -7.35 2.96
CA THR A 186 3.38 -7.27 3.70
C THR A 186 3.34 -6.15 4.73
N GLU A 187 2.83 -5.00 4.33
CA GLU A 187 2.66 -3.85 5.23
C GLU A 187 1.69 -4.16 6.37
N ALA A 188 0.55 -4.80 6.07
CA ALA A 188 -0.41 -5.22 7.08
C ALA A 188 0.23 -6.14 8.13
N ARG A 189 1.00 -7.12 7.68
CA ARG A 189 1.71 -8.04 8.58
C ARG A 189 2.77 -7.32 9.42
N SER A 190 3.55 -6.45 8.79
CA SER A 190 4.58 -5.66 9.49
C SER A 190 3.99 -4.76 10.55
N GLN A 191 2.85 -4.12 10.28
CA GLN A 191 2.16 -3.28 11.27
C GLN A 191 1.58 -4.13 12.41
N ILE A 192 0.94 -5.25 12.13
CA ILE A 192 0.45 -6.18 13.15
C ILE A 192 1.60 -6.66 14.04
N ASP A 193 2.71 -7.13 13.44
CA ASP A 193 3.86 -7.62 14.18
C ASP A 193 4.48 -6.53 15.07
N ARG A 194 4.53 -5.27 14.58
CA ARG A 194 5.01 -4.13 15.36
C ARG A 194 4.12 -3.89 16.59
N HIS A 195 2.81 -3.74 16.39
CA HIS A 195 1.88 -3.51 17.50
C HIS A 195 1.84 -4.66 18.49
N MET A 196 2.00 -5.89 18.03
CA MET A 196 2.11 -7.05 18.90
C MET A 196 3.39 -7.01 19.74
N SER A 197 4.54 -6.67 19.13
CA SER A 197 5.82 -6.58 19.84
C SER A 197 5.91 -5.39 20.82
N GLU A 198 5.15 -4.31 20.58
CA GLU A 198 5.04 -3.17 21.49
C GLU A 198 4.18 -3.47 22.73
N ARG A 199 3.21 -4.39 22.61
CA ARG A 199 2.23 -4.69 23.67
C ARG A 199 2.56 -5.93 24.49
N PHE A 200 3.30 -6.88 23.92
CA PHE A 200 3.55 -8.17 24.53
C PHE A 200 5.04 -8.49 24.53
N THR A 201 5.52 -9.05 25.61
CA THR A 201 6.89 -9.56 25.70
C THR A 201 7.00 -10.86 24.87
N LYS A 202 8.23 -11.28 24.55
CA LYS A 202 8.46 -12.59 23.88
C LYS A 202 7.88 -13.75 24.70
N GLU A 203 7.99 -13.67 26.02
CA GLU A 203 7.46 -14.67 26.94
C GLU A 203 5.93 -14.73 26.93
N ASP A 204 5.24 -13.59 26.83
CA ASP A 204 3.79 -13.54 26.73
C ASP A 204 3.31 -14.15 25.41
N LEU A 205 4.05 -13.90 24.32
CA LEU A 205 3.77 -14.48 22.99
C LEU A 205 3.97 -16.01 22.99
N GLU A 206 5.03 -16.51 23.65
CA GLU A 206 5.31 -17.95 23.77
C GLU A 206 4.31 -18.66 24.69
N LYS A 207 3.82 -18.01 25.72
CA LYS A 207 2.77 -18.54 26.63
C LYS A 207 1.37 -18.50 26.03
N GLY A 208 1.20 -17.92 24.81
CA GLY A 208 -0.11 -17.75 24.18
C GLY A 208 -1.05 -16.80 24.91
N LEU A 209 -0.50 -15.95 25.82
CA LEU A 209 -1.26 -14.94 26.55
C LEU A 209 -1.66 -13.76 25.65
N ALA A 210 -0.96 -13.54 24.57
CA ALA A 210 -1.36 -12.60 23.54
C ALA A 210 -2.45 -13.26 22.69
N ASP A 211 -3.53 -12.54 22.46
CA ASP A 211 -4.61 -12.90 21.51
C ASP A 211 -4.11 -12.92 20.04
N HIS A 212 -2.87 -13.43 19.86
CA HIS A 212 -2.12 -13.43 18.60
C HIS A 212 -2.88 -14.16 17.50
N ASP A 213 -3.64 -15.20 17.88
CA ASP A 213 -4.44 -15.97 16.94
C ASP A 213 -5.66 -15.20 16.40
N ASN A 214 -5.97 -14.03 16.98
CA ASN A 214 -7.15 -13.26 16.65
C ASN A 214 -6.90 -12.06 15.72
N VAL A 215 -5.62 -11.67 15.49
CA VAL A 215 -5.28 -10.59 14.56
C VAL A 215 -4.22 -11.06 13.57
N PHE A 216 -4.62 -11.26 12.32
CA PHE A 216 -3.70 -11.62 11.24
C PHE A 216 -4.22 -11.22 9.87
N ALA A 217 -3.30 -10.88 8.96
CA ALA A 217 -3.61 -10.54 7.58
C ALA A 217 -3.28 -11.70 6.61
N TYR A 218 -4.18 -11.93 5.66
CA TYR A 218 -4.07 -13.02 4.69
C TYR A 218 -4.77 -12.67 3.37
N SER A 219 -4.49 -13.43 2.32
CA SER A 219 -5.29 -13.42 1.10
C SER A 219 -6.20 -14.65 1.07
N ASN A 220 -7.47 -14.44 0.74
CA ASN A 220 -8.44 -15.53 0.58
C ASN A 220 -8.29 -16.24 -0.78
N ILE A 221 -9.13 -17.23 -1.04
CA ILE A 221 -9.14 -17.97 -2.31
C ILE A 221 -9.39 -17.08 -3.54
N ASN A 222 -10.13 -16.00 -3.39
CA ASN A 222 -10.39 -15.03 -4.45
C ASN A 222 -9.28 -13.97 -4.61
N CYS A 223 -8.15 -14.14 -3.89
CA CYS A 223 -7.05 -13.18 -3.84
C CYS A 223 -7.41 -11.83 -3.20
N GLU A 224 -8.55 -11.72 -2.51
CA GLU A 224 -8.88 -10.54 -1.71
C GLU A 224 -7.99 -10.49 -0.47
N LEU A 225 -7.55 -9.29 -0.12
CA LEU A 225 -6.80 -9.07 1.12
C LEU A 225 -7.77 -8.93 2.28
N ARG A 226 -7.57 -9.74 3.30
CA ARG A 226 -8.41 -9.77 4.48
C ARG A 226 -7.58 -9.70 5.74
N MET A 227 -8.13 -9.07 6.75
CA MET A 227 -7.59 -9.09 8.10
C MET A 227 -8.64 -9.66 9.04
N ARG A 228 -8.24 -10.56 9.92
CA ARG A 228 -9.06 -11.03 11.02
C ARG A 228 -8.72 -10.22 12.27
N ILE A 229 -9.73 -9.67 12.93
CA ILE A 229 -9.62 -8.86 14.13
C ILE A 229 -10.62 -9.40 15.14
N ARG A 230 -10.16 -10.04 16.22
CA ARG A 230 -11.04 -10.54 17.30
C ARG A 230 -12.27 -11.29 16.80
N GLY A 231 -12.08 -12.14 15.80
CA GLY A 231 -13.16 -12.95 15.21
C GLY A 231 -13.89 -12.30 14.03
N LYS A 232 -13.86 -10.98 13.86
CA LYS A 232 -14.38 -10.31 12.66
C LYS A 232 -13.38 -10.41 11.51
N VAL A 233 -13.90 -10.46 10.29
CA VAL A 233 -13.08 -10.45 9.07
C VAL A 233 -13.40 -9.20 8.27
N VAL A 234 -12.40 -8.38 8.03
CA VAL A 234 -12.49 -7.17 7.24
C VAL A 234 -11.66 -7.30 5.96
N THR A 235 -12.06 -6.60 4.91
CA THR A 235 -11.34 -6.55 3.63
C THR A 235 -10.72 -5.18 3.48
N PHE A 236 -9.52 -5.11 2.91
CA PHE A 236 -8.84 -3.84 2.65
C PHE A 236 -8.16 -3.87 1.27
N ASN A 237 -8.21 -2.75 0.56
CA ASN A 237 -7.65 -2.60 -0.78
C ASN A 237 -6.70 -1.40 -0.88
N THR A 238 -6.62 -0.60 0.18
CA THR A 238 -5.81 0.62 0.25
C THR A 238 -5.07 0.72 1.59
N LEU A 239 -4.00 1.51 1.62
CA LEU A 239 -3.29 1.82 2.87
C LEU A 239 -4.14 2.57 3.90
N PRO A 240 -4.98 3.56 3.53
CA PRO A 240 -5.89 4.19 4.48
C PRO A 240 -6.88 3.22 5.12
N GLU A 241 -7.51 2.33 4.35
CA GLU A 241 -8.39 1.29 4.88
C GLU A 241 -7.64 0.36 5.84
N LEU A 242 -6.42 -0.07 5.45
CA LEU A 242 -5.58 -0.89 6.32
C LEU A 242 -5.30 -0.20 7.65
N ARG A 243 -4.89 1.07 7.64
CA ARG A 243 -4.61 1.84 8.86
C ARG A 243 -5.84 1.94 9.76
N LEU A 244 -7.00 2.25 9.18
CA LEU A 244 -8.26 2.30 9.94
C LEU A 244 -8.52 0.98 10.69
N HIS A 245 -8.34 -0.16 10.02
CA HIS A 245 -8.53 -1.47 10.63
C HIS A 245 -7.45 -1.83 11.66
N ILE A 246 -6.21 -1.37 11.48
CA ILE A 246 -5.15 -1.53 12.47
C ILE A 246 -5.45 -0.70 13.71
N ASP A 247 -5.88 0.56 13.56
CA ASP A 247 -6.25 1.43 14.69
C ASP A 247 -7.46 0.85 15.46
N GLU A 248 -8.42 0.25 14.76
CA GLU A 248 -9.54 -0.48 15.38
C GLU A 248 -9.07 -1.73 16.16
N ALA A 249 -8.11 -2.47 15.60
CA ALA A 249 -7.56 -3.66 16.22
C ALA A 249 -6.70 -3.34 17.45
N PHE A 250 -5.96 -2.25 17.38
CA PHE A 250 -4.98 -1.82 18.38
C PHE A 250 -5.24 -0.38 18.82
N PRO A 251 -6.38 -0.09 19.50
CA PRO A 251 -6.68 1.26 19.96
C PRO A 251 -5.54 1.77 20.86
N ALA A 252 -5.23 3.06 20.76
CA ALA A 252 -4.22 3.70 21.59
C ALA A 252 -4.51 3.38 23.05
N ILE A 253 -3.51 2.94 23.79
CA ILE A 253 -3.63 2.74 25.24
C ILE A 253 -3.85 4.14 25.81
N ALA A 254 -5.05 4.40 26.36
CA ALA A 254 -5.28 5.62 27.12
C ALA A 254 -4.27 5.61 28.28
N ILE A 255 -3.27 6.47 28.21
CA ILE A 255 -2.40 6.74 29.34
C ILE A 255 -3.31 7.44 30.33
N VAL A 256 -3.83 6.68 31.29
CA VAL A 256 -4.49 7.24 32.48
C VAL A 256 -3.38 7.93 33.23
N ALA A 257 -3.33 9.26 33.10
CA ALA A 257 -2.43 10.14 33.85
C ALA A 257 -2.91 10.24 35.28
#